data_3dd67e01ba260ddd06315e0577529cc8
#
_entry.id   3dd67e01ba260ddd06315e0577529cc8
#
_cell.length_a   1.000
_cell.length_b   1.000
_cell.length_c   1.000
_cell.angle_alpha   90.00
_cell.angle_beta   90.00
_cell.angle_gamma   90.00
#
_symmetry.space_group_name_H-M   'P 1'
#
loop_
_entity.id
_entity.type
_entity.pdbx_description
1 polymer ?
#
loop_
_entity_poly.entity_id
_entity_poly.type
_entity_poly.pdbx_seq_one_letter_code
_entity_poly.pdbx_strand_id
1 'polypeptide(L)'
;HFVEPMIEIENLLKISDTIIFSTDLHPDPVPTPKDWWYFGLDHGQHISFYSKKTFGFIAKEFELNYYNVNSLHILTKKTIPIWKLMVTRLSRFGLHKILAKRLDSKTWADHNLIIKKVK
;
A
#
# COMPACT_ATOMS: atom_id res chain seq x y z
N HIS A 1 0.85 -8.97 5.95
CA HIS A 1 0.19 -10.06 6.69
C HIS A 1 -0.17 -11.25 5.78
N PHE A 2 0.33 -11.23 4.54
CA PHE A 2 0.10 -12.34 3.59
C PHE A 2 0.99 -13.53 3.95
N VAL A 3 0.41 -14.71 4.07
CA VAL A 3 1.15 -15.97 4.24
C VAL A 3 1.76 -16.38 2.89
N GLU A 4 0.97 -16.27 1.82
CA GLU A 4 1.36 -16.59 0.45
C GLU A 4 1.26 -15.33 -0.44
N PRO A 5 2.25 -14.41 -0.37
CA PRO A 5 2.14 -13.10 -1.01
C PRO A 5 1.88 -13.14 -2.51
N MET A 6 2.45 -14.12 -3.22
CA MET A 6 2.27 -14.24 -4.67
C MET A 6 0.84 -14.61 -5.04
N ILE A 7 0.23 -15.53 -4.29
CA ILE A 7 -1.16 -15.96 -4.48
C ILE A 7 -2.11 -14.80 -4.17
N GLU A 8 -1.85 -14.08 -3.08
CA GLU A 8 -2.69 -12.94 -2.68
C GLU A 8 -2.62 -11.80 -3.69
N ILE A 9 -1.45 -11.49 -4.22
CA ILE A 9 -1.29 -10.49 -5.27
C ILE A 9 -2.00 -10.93 -6.56
N GLU A 10 -1.88 -12.18 -6.96
CA GLU A 10 -2.61 -12.73 -8.10
C GLU A 10 -4.14 -12.58 -7.93
N ASN A 11 -4.66 -12.89 -6.74
CA ASN A 11 -6.08 -12.74 -6.45
C ASN A 11 -6.53 -11.27 -6.48
N LEU A 12 -5.73 -10.35 -5.96
CA LEU A 12 -6.00 -8.91 -6.03
C LEU A 12 -6.00 -8.42 -7.48
N LEU A 13 -5.11 -8.93 -8.33
CA LEU A 13 -5.03 -8.56 -9.75
C LEU A 13 -6.23 -9.07 -10.58
N LYS A 14 -6.96 -10.08 -10.10
CA LYS A 14 -8.24 -10.49 -10.71
C LYS A 14 -9.34 -9.44 -10.49
N ILE A 15 -9.19 -8.60 -9.45
CA ILE A 15 -10.17 -7.57 -9.08
C ILE A 15 -9.80 -6.22 -9.69
N SER A 16 -8.51 -5.88 -9.74
CA SER A 16 -8.03 -4.57 -10.18
C SER A 16 -6.65 -4.64 -10.82
N ASP A 17 -6.44 -3.88 -11.90
CA ASP A 17 -5.12 -3.69 -12.55
C ASP A 17 -4.14 -2.84 -11.72
N THR A 18 -4.58 -2.35 -10.55
CA THR A 18 -3.77 -1.49 -9.68
C THR A 18 -3.98 -1.87 -8.23
N ILE A 19 -2.89 -2.18 -7.54
CA ILE A 19 -2.85 -2.44 -6.11
C ILE A 19 -2.08 -1.31 -5.44
N ILE A 20 -2.70 -0.67 -4.44
CA ILE A 20 -2.09 0.37 -3.62
C ILE A 20 -2.06 -0.13 -2.19
N PHE A 21 -0.89 -0.09 -1.56
CA PHE A 21 -0.71 -0.57 -0.20
C PHE A 21 0.38 0.21 0.53
N SER A 22 0.45 0.06 1.84
CA SER A 22 1.50 0.63 2.68
C SER A 22 2.24 -0.47 3.42
N THR A 23 3.56 -0.36 3.47
CA THR A 23 4.44 -1.20 4.29
C THR A 23 5.78 -0.49 4.45
N ASP A 24 6.50 -0.80 5.51
CA ASP A 24 7.89 -0.36 5.64
C ASP A 24 8.81 -1.39 4.98
N LEU A 25 9.75 -0.89 4.21
CA LEU A 25 10.76 -1.72 3.56
C LEU A 25 11.93 -1.92 4.52
N HIS A 26 12.40 -3.16 4.64
CA HIS A 26 13.61 -3.38 5.40
C HIS A 26 14.81 -2.76 4.67
N PRO A 27 15.74 -2.13 5.42
CA PRO A 27 16.98 -1.58 4.85
C PRO A 27 17.90 -2.69 4.34
N ASP A 28 18.93 -2.29 3.61
CA ASP A 28 20.02 -3.16 3.17
C ASP A 28 21.31 -2.66 3.85
N PRO A 29 22.00 -3.47 4.68
CA PRO A 29 21.73 -4.88 4.97
C PRO A 29 20.46 -5.10 5.80
N VAL A 30 19.95 -6.34 5.79
CA VAL A 30 18.80 -6.73 6.60
C VAL A 30 19.10 -6.48 8.08
N PRO A 31 18.28 -5.72 8.80
CA PRO A 31 18.54 -5.38 10.20
C PRO A 31 18.32 -6.58 11.13
N THR A 32 18.94 -6.54 12.29
CA THR A 32 18.61 -7.53 13.34
C THR A 32 17.23 -7.24 13.93
N PRO A 33 16.58 -8.22 14.57
CA PRO A 33 15.27 -8.02 15.20
C PRO A 33 15.19 -6.89 16.21
N LYS A 34 16.32 -6.50 16.81
CA LYS A 34 16.39 -5.40 17.78
C LYS A 34 16.58 -4.03 17.13
N ASP A 35 17.06 -3.99 15.89
CA ASP A 35 17.47 -2.76 15.22
C ASP A 35 16.34 -2.14 14.39
N TRP A 36 15.26 -2.89 14.18
CA TRP A 36 14.15 -2.41 13.34
C TRP A 36 12.80 -2.67 14.01
N TRP A 37 12.17 -1.60 14.45
CA TRP A 37 10.90 -1.61 15.16
C TRP A 37 9.77 -2.35 14.41
N TYR A 38 9.83 -2.36 13.07
CA TYR A 38 8.78 -2.94 12.23
C TYR A 38 8.70 -4.47 12.33
N PHE A 39 9.70 -5.14 12.89
CA PHE A 39 9.58 -6.57 13.20
C PHE A 39 8.45 -6.85 14.19
N GLY A 40 8.18 -5.93 15.13
CA GLY A 40 7.03 -6.01 16.03
C GLY A 40 6.95 -7.33 16.80
N LEU A 41 8.09 -7.83 17.28
CA LEU A 41 8.18 -9.15 17.92
C LEU A 41 7.25 -9.31 19.11
N ASP A 42 6.99 -8.22 19.81
CA ASP A 42 6.08 -8.21 20.97
C ASP A 42 4.61 -8.34 20.59
N HIS A 43 4.28 -8.08 19.33
CA HIS A 43 2.91 -8.05 18.84
C HIS A 43 2.59 -9.17 17.83
N GLY A 44 3.62 -9.78 17.23
CA GLY A 44 3.48 -10.91 16.30
C GLY A 44 2.64 -10.63 15.04
N GLN A 45 2.49 -9.36 14.65
CA GLN A 45 1.57 -8.97 13.59
C GLN A 45 2.15 -9.10 12.18
N HIS A 46 3.47 -8.90 12.04
CA HIS A 46 4.12 -8.92 10.75
C HIS A 46 4.79 -10.29 10.52
N ILE A 47 4.33 -11.00 9.51
CA ILE A 47 4.84 -12.33 9.14
C ILE A 47 5.66 -12.32 7.85
N SER A 48 5.60 -11.22 7.09
CA SER A 48 6.33 -11.06 5.84
C SER A 48 6.93 -9.67 5.77
N PHE A 49 8.20 -9.61 5.40
CA PHE A 49 8.98 -8.37 5.28
C PHE A 49 9.53 -8.25 3.87
N TYR A 50 9.49 -7.04 3.35
CA TYR A 50 9.80 -6.80 1.95
C TYR A 50 10.92 -5.77 1.80
N SER A 51 11.73 -5.95 0.77
CA SER A 51 12.68 -4.96 0.29
C SER A 51 12.16 -4.31 -0.99
N LYS A 52 12.82 -3.24 -1.40
CA LYS A 52 12.59 -2.65 -2.73
C LYS A 52 12.86 -3.65 -3.85
N LYS A 53 13.88 -4.51 -3.68
CA LYS A 53 14.22 -5.58 -4.63
C LYS A 53 13.10 -6.61 -4.74
N THR A 54 12.47 -6.96 -3.61
CA THR A 54 11.33 -7.90 -3.57
C THR A 54 10.16 -7.38 -4.38
N PHE A 55 9.78 -6.11 -4.22
CA PHE A 55 8.69 -5.54 -5.03
C PHE A 55 9.06 -5.36 -6.49
N GLY A 56 10.34 -5.11 -6.80
CA GLY A 56 10.83 -5.14 -8.18
C GLY A 56 10.70 -6.53 -8.82
N PHE A 57 10.99 -7.58 -8.07
CA PHE A 57 10.80 -8.97 -8.52
C PHE A 57 9.32 -9.27 -8.73
N ILE A 58 8.46 -8.98 -7.76
CA ILE A 58 6.99 -9.17 -7.86
C ILE A 58 6.44 -8.44 -9.09
N ALA A 59 6.84 -7.19 -9.28
CA ALA A 59 6.39 -6.39 -10.42
C ALA A 59 6.78 -7.05 -11.75
N LYS A 60 7.98 -7.61 -11.85
CA LYS A 60 8.45 -8.33 -13.04
C LYS A 60 7.66 -9.60 -13.30
N GLU A 61 7.40 -10.41 -12.26
CA GLU A 61 6.66 -11.67 -12.38
C GLU A 61 5.21 -11.46 -12.88
N PHE A 62 4.57 -10.37 -12.46
CA PHE A 62 3.19 -10.05 -12.84
C PHE A 62 3.09 -9.02 -13.97
N GLU A 63 4.19 -8.68 -14.65
CA GLU A 63 4.24 -7.68 -15.73
C GLU A 63 3.67 -6.32 -15.30
N LEU A 64 3.99 -5.88 -14.09
CA LEU A 64 3.52 -4.63 -13.50
C LEU A 64 4.62 -3.58 -13.44
N ASN A 65 4.20 -2.33 -13.39
CA ASN A 65 5.06 -1.21 -12.98
C ASN A 65 5.00 -1.07 -11.46
N TYR A 66 6.15 -0.91 -10.82
CA TYR A 66 6.27 -0.65 -9.39
C TYR A 66 6.66 0.80 -9.14
N TYR A 67 5.88 1.48 -8.32
CA TYR A 67 6.18 2.84 -7.86
C TYR A 67 6.15 2.88 -6.34
N ASN A 68 7.07 3.68 -5.77
CA ASN A 68 7.12 3.95 -4.34
C ASN A 68 7.11 5.45 -4.08
N VAL A 69 6.21 5.88 -3.22
CA VAL A 69 6.12 7.27 -2.75
C VAL A 69 6.04 7.24 -1.23
N ASN A 70 7.18 7.46 -0.58
CA ASN A 70 7.35 7.28 0.88
C ASN A 70 7.03 5.84 1.29
N SER A 71 6.10 5.63 2.24
CA SER A 71 5.60 4.31 2.65
C SER A 71 4.44 3.78 1.81
N LEU A 72 4.03 4.51 0.76
CA LEU A 72 3.00 4.07 -0.17
C LEU A 72 3.63 3.37 -1.36
N HIS A 73 3.13 2.19 -1.68
CA HIS A 73 3.56 1.35 -2.78
C HIS A 73 2.43 1.16 -3.78
N ILE A 74 2.76 1.16 -5.06
CA ILE A 74 1.80 0.98 -6.15
C ILE A 74 2.35 -0.08 -7.09
N LEU A 75 1.59 -1.15 -7.30
CA LEU A 75 1.79 -2.15 -8.35
C LEU A 75 0.67 -1.97 -9.36
N THR A 76 0.99 -1.73 -10.63
CA THR A 76 -0.03 -1.42 -11.65
C THR A 76 0.40 -1.79 -13.07
N LYS A 77 -0.55 -2.21 -13.88
CA LYS A 77 -0.32 -2.38 -15.33
C LYS A 77 -0.15 -1.05 -16.07
N LYS A 78 -0.56 0.07 -15.44
CA LYS A 78 -0.52 1.41 -16.05
C LYS A 78 0.81 2.10 -15.82
N THR A 79 1.29 2.85 -16.80
CA THR A 79 2.41 3.77 -16.61
C THR A 79 1.94 5.04 -15.94
N ILE A 80 2.53 5.37 -14.78
CA ILE A 80 2.24 6.60 -14.05
C ILE A 80 3.34 7.62 -14.35
N PRO A 81 3.02 8.78 -14.93
CA PRO A 81 3.99 9.84 -15.16
C PRO A 81 4.63 10.33 -13.86
N ILE A 82 5.93 10.57 -13.88
CA ILE A 82 6.72 10.96 -12.70
C ILE A 82 6.14 12.21 -12.00
N TRP A 83 5.64 13.17 -12.76
CA TRP A 83 5.07 14.39 -12.20
C TRP A 83 3.85 14.12 -11.28
N LYS A 84 3.02 13.10 -11.59
CA LYS A 84 1.90 12.69 -10.71
C LYS A 84 2.42 12.13 -9.39
N LEU A 85 3.49 11.35 -9.43
CA LEU A 85 4.14 10.83 -8.22
C LEU A 85 4.76 11.97 -7.38
N MET A 86 5.34 12.99 -8.04
CA MET A 86 5.87 14.17 -7.36
C MET A 86 4.75 14.98 -6.68
N VAL A 87 3.61 15.18 -7.35
CA VAL A 87 2.43 15.85 -6.74
C VAL A 87 1.94 15.06 -5.53
N THR A 88 1.88 13.74 -5.61
CA THR A 88 1.51 12.88 -4.47
C THR A 88 2.51 13.05 -3.32
N ARG A 89 3.80 13.13 -3.61
CA ARG A 89 4.84 13.37 -2.60
C ARG A 89 4.71 14.76 -1.95
N LEU A 90 4.40 15.77 -2.73
CA LEU A 90 4.18 17.15 -2.25
C LEU A 90 2.87 17.29 -1.47
N SER A 91 1.90 16.38 -1.66
CA SER A 91 0.63 16.41 -0.91
C SER A 91 0.84 16.29 0.60
N ARG A 92 1.97 15.71 1.04
CA ARG A 92 2.42 15.70 2.44
C ARG A 92 2.48 17.12 3.06
N PHE A 93 2.73 18.16 2.26
CA PHE A 93 2.82 19.54 2.72
C PHE A 93 1.47 20.27 2.77
N GLY A 94 0.35 19.56 2.76
CA GLY A 94 -0.98 20.12 3.01
C GLY A 94 -1.93 20.15 1.81
N LEU A 95 -1.48 19.77 0.61
CA LEU A 95 -2.34 19.70 -0.58
C LEU A 95 -3.52 18.73 -0.35
N HIS A 96 -3.29 17.64 0.41
CA HIS A 96 -4.34 16.70 0.80
C HIS A 96 -5.47 17.36 1.59
N LYS A 97 -5.17 18.38 2.42
CA LYS A 97 -6.19 19.11 3.20
C LYS A 97 -7.10 19.94 2.30
N ILE A 98 -6.56 20.48 1.21
CA ILE A 98 -7.33 21.24 0.22
C ILE A 98 -8.23 20.30 -0.58
N LEU A 99 -7.69 19.15 -1.00
CA LEU A 99 -8.44 18.15 -1.75
C LEU A 99 -9.50 17.45 -0.87
N ALA A 100 -9.18 17.16 0.38
CA ALA A 100 -10.10 16.54 1.33
C ALA A 100 -11.34 17.39 1.61
N LYS A 101 -11.23 18.71 1.55
CA LYS A 101 -12.40 19.61 1.69
C LYS A 101 -13.43 19.47 0.57
N ARG A 102 -13.06 18.85 -0.55
CA ARG A 102 -13.94 18.61 -1.72
C ARG A 102 -14.45 17.15 -1.77
N LEU A 103 -14.04 16.32 -0.82
CA LEU A 103 -14.39 14.91 -0.75
C LEU A 103 -15.25 14.66 0.48
N ASP A 104 -16.53 14.36 0.26
CA ASP A 104 -17.41 13.92 1.35
C ASP A 104 -17.08 12.49 1.74
N SER A 105 -16.90 12.27 3.05
CA SER A 105 -16.73 10.92 3.57
C SER A 105 -18.03 10.15 3.49
N LYS A 106 -18.02 9.01 2.81
CA LYS A 106 -19.17 8.11 2.73
C LYS A 106 -19.33 7.22 3.98
N THR A 107 -18.35 7.22 4.88
CA THR A 107 -18.29 6.31 6.04
C THR A 107 -19.58 6.33 6.87
N TRP A 108 -20.13 7.50 7.18
CA TRP A 108 -21.35 7.63 7.95
C TRP A 108 -22.59 7.27 7.15
N ALA A 109 -22.64 7.57 5.86
CA ALA A 109 -23.73 7.18 4.98
C ALA A 109 -23.80 5.65 4.84
N ASP A 110 -22.66 5.00 4.61
CA ASP A 110 -22.56 3.56 4.49
C ASP A 110 -22.87 2.85 5.82
N HIS A 111 -22.37 3.36 6.93
CA HIS A 111 -22.68 2.87 8.28
C HIS A 111 -24.18 2.88 8.55
N ASN A 112 -24.87 4.01 8.28
CA ASN A 112 -26.30 4.15 8.48
C ASN A 112 -27.12 3.25 7.55
N LEU A 113 -26.64 2.98 6.34
CA LEU A 113 -27.28 2.04 5.42
C LEU A 113 -27.22 0.60 5.94
N ILE A 114 -26.09 0.20 6.52
CA ILE A 114 -25.92 -1.14 7.10
C ILE A 114 -26.84 -1.32 8.31
N ILE A 115 -26.87 -0.36 9.22
CA ILE A 115 -27.75 -0.43 10.42
C ILE A 115 -29.23 -0.52 10.03
N LYS A 116 -29.65 0.22 9.00
CA LYS A 116 -31.05 0.15 8.52
C LYS A 116 -31.42 -1.20 7.91
N LYS A 117 -30.46 -1.96 7.38
CA LYS A 117 -30.68 -3.29 6.80
C LYS A 117 -30.71 -4.40 7.85
N VAL A 118 -30.18 -4.15 9.05
CA VAL A 118 -30.10 -5.15 10.14
C VAL A 118 -31.30 -5.03 11.11
N LYS A 119 -32.12 -3.96 11.02
CA LYS A 119 -33.39 -3.81 11.67
C LYS A 119 -34.55 -4.30 10.77
#